data_eba619b1b89f062a9b613fd440228151
#
_entry.id   eba619b1b89f062a9b613fd440228151
#
_cell.length_a   1.000
_cell.length_b   1.000
_cell.length_c   1.000
_cell.angle_alpha   90.00
_cell.angle_beta   90.00
_cell.angle_gamma   90.00
#
_symmetry.space_group_name_H-M   'P 1'
#
loop_
_entity.id
_entity.type
_entity.pdbx_description
1 polymer ?
#
loop_
_entity_poly.entity_id
_entity_poly.type
_entity_poly.pdbx_seq_one_letter_code
_entity_poly.pdbx_strand_id
1 'polypeptide(L)'
;PEHYAAVVRELYGEQADEVLRLYPGETPEQVEQSATDLAGDRFLVYSTWKWADEHRKAGCPVYRYYYAHPRPPMVPEMDGAVAGLAGGVIRNSDAAAQVIAMPPAKGAVHSADIEYAMGNLATNRVYAWTAEDEQVSALMQGYYANFIKTGDPNGPGLPTWPRLGEGAEEQYMVWDVHPHVRVERNRARYEFHDRFYQNLSSPA
;
A
#
# COMPACT_ATOMS: atom_id res chain seq x y z
N PRO A 1 12.73 19.81 -6.10
CA PRO A 1 12.98 19.03 -7.34
C PRO A 1 14.45 18.69 -7.54
N GLU A 2 15.36 19.66 -7.50
CA GLU A 2 16.80 19.44 -7.77
C GLU A 2 17.43 18.43 -6.82
N HIS A 3 17.16 18.55 -5.52
CA HIS A 3 17.65 17.58 -4.51
C HIS A 3 17.08 16.18 -4.75
N TYR A 4 15.81 16.07 -5.10
CA TYR A 4 15.18 14.78 -5.43
C TYR A 4 15.90 14.11 -6.62
N ALA A 5 16.11 14.86 -7.70
CA ALA A 5 16.80 14.34 -8.88
C ALA A 5 18.26 13.95 -8.57
N ALA A 6 18.95 14.68 -7.69
CA ALA A 6 20.30 14.33 -7.26
C ALA A 6 20.33 13.02 -6.46
N VAL A 7 19.41 12.83 -5.52
CA VAL A 7 19.28 11.58 -4.75
C VAL A 7 18.94 10.39 -5.66
N VAL A 8 18.05 10.57 -6.63
CA VAL A 8 17.74 9.51 -7.59
C VAL A 8 18.96 9.14 -8.43
N ARG A 9 19.76 10.11 -8.88
CA ARG A 9 21.01 9.85 -9.62
C ARG A 9 22.05 9.11 -8.77
N GLU A 10 22.18 9.46 -7.51
CA GLU A 10 23.06 8.76 -6.56
C GLU A 10 22.64 7.29 -6.37
N LEU A 11 21.33 7.03 -6.22
CA LEU A 11 20.79 5.70 -5.93
C LEU A 11 20.79 4.77 -7.15
N TYR A 12 20.57 5.29 -8.35
CA TYR A 12 20.29 4.50 -9.55
C TYR A 12 21.34 4.63 -10.66
N GLY A 13 22.30 5.55 -10.54
CA GLY A 13 23.39 5.71 -11.50
C GLY A 13 22.88 5.88 -12.93
N GLU A 14 23.33 5.03 -13.83
CA GLU A 14 22.97 5.04 -15.26
C GLU A 14 21.46 4.84 -15.51
N GLN A 15 20.73 4.26 -14.57
CA GLN A 15 19.28 4.03 -14.70
C GLN A 15 18.43 5.20 -14.15
N ALA A 16 19.06 6.25 -13.63
CA ALA A 16 18.38 7.37 -12.99
C ALA A 16 17.37 8.09 -13.89
N ASP A 17 17.68 8.23 -15.17
CA ASP A 17 16.77 8.90 -16.12
C ASP A 17 15.49 8.10 -16.36
N GLU A 18 15.57 6.77 -16.33
CA GLU A 18 14.37 5.92 -16.36
C GLU A 18 13.54 6.09 -15.08
N VAL A 19 14.19 6.12 -13.92
CA VAL A 19 13.51 6.33 -12.64
C VAL A 19 12.83 7.70 -12.61
N LEU A 20 13.49 8.76 -13.02
CA LEU A 20 12.91 10.12 -13.06
C LEU A 20 11.72 10.23 -14.02
N ARG A 21 11.68 9.44 -15.09
CA ARG A 21 10.53 9.35 -15.97
C ARG A 21 9.36 8.60 -15.35
N LEU A 22 9.63 7.54 -14.59
CA LEU A 22 8.61 6.73 -13.89
C LEU A 22 8.08 7.41 -12.62
N TYR A 23 8.91 8.23 -11.99
CA TYR A 23 8.65 8.95 -10.74
C TYR A 23 9.05 10.42 -10.94
N PRO A 24 8.24 11.20 -11.65
CA PRO A 24 8.58 12.58 -12.01
C PRO A 24 8.66 13.47 -10.76
N GLY A 25 9.53 14.47 -10.79
CA GLY A 25 9.78 15.39 -9.68
C GLY A 25 10.02 16.84 -10.14
N GLU A 26 9.23 17.34 -11.07
CA GLU A 26 9.36 18.69 -11.63
C GLU A 26 8.80 19.77 -10.68
N THR A 27 7.82 19.41 -9.84
CA THR A 27 7.24 20.30 -8.82
C THR A 27 7.39 19.73 -7.43
N PRO A 28 7.31 20.54 -6.37
CA PRO A 28 7.33 20.05 -4.98
C PRO A 28 6.28 18.95 -4.70
N GLU A 29 5.07 19.10 -5.22
CA GLU A 29 3.98 18.15 -5.06
C GLU A 29 4.28 16.83 -5.76
N GLN A 30 4.86 16.88 -6.98
CA GLN A 30 5.32 15.68 -7.66
C GLN A 30 6.46 15.00 -6.89
N VAL A 31 7.39 15.76 -6.34
CA VAL A 31 8.48 15.21 -5.52
C VAL A 31 7.92 14.47 -4.31
N GLU A 32 6.98 15.06 -3.58
CA GLU A 32 6.34 14.42 -2.42
C GLU A 32 5.67 13.08 -2.81
N GLN A 33 4.86 13.11 -3.88
CA GLN A 33 4.17 11.91 -4.35
C GLN A 33 5.14 10.86 -4.88
N SER A 34 6.08 11.25 -5.74
CA SER A 34 7.03 10.33 -6.36
C SER A 34 8.02 9.73 -5.37
N ALA A 35 8.48 10.51 -4.39
CA ALA A 35 9.34 9.99 -3.33
C ALA A 35 8.59 8.97 -2.46
N THR A 36 7.32 9.24 -2.15
CA THR A 36 6.46 8.31 -1.41
C THR A 36 6.22 7.02 -2.20
N ASP A 37 5.86 7.14 -3.49
CA ASP A 37 5.62 6.00 -4.37
C ASP A 37 6.89 5.16 -4.54
N LEU A 38 8.03 5.80 -4.82
CA LEU A 38 9.31 5.11 -4.99
C LEU A 38 9.76 4.38 -3.72
N ALA A 39 9.58 5.01 -2.56
CA ALA A 39 9.87 4.37 -1.28
C ALA A 39 8.95 3.18 -1.02
N GLY A 40 7.65 3.32 -1.27
CA GLY A 40 6.66 2.25 -1.13
C GLY A 40 6.91 1.09 -2.08
N ASP A 41 7.20 1.38 -3.36
CA ASP A 41 7.49 0.38 -4.38
C ASP A 41 8.77 -0.42 -4.03
N ARG A 42 9.80 0.24 -3.53
CA ARG A 42 11.03 -0.42 -3.05
C ARG A 42 10.83 -1.24 -1.78
N PHE A 43 9.93 -0.82 -0.91
CA PHE A 43 9.72 -1.46 0.39
C PHE A 43 8.89 -2.74 0.25
N LEU A 44 7.67 -2.66 -0.28
CA LEU A 44 6.74 -3.79 -0.31
C LEU A 44 5.95 -3.96 -1.61
N VAL A 45 5.66 -2.87 -2.34
CA VAL A 45 4.68 -2.94 -3.44
C VAL A 45 5.20 -3.79 -4.59
N TYR A 46 6.47 -3.60 -5.00
CA TYR A 46 7.09 -4.41 -6.05
C TYR A 46 7.11 -5.90 -5.67
N SER A 47 7.57 -6.25 -4.48
CA SER A 47 7.64 -7.65 -4.07
C SER A 47 6.26 -8.31 -3.97
N THR A 48 5.25 -7.57 -3.53
CA THR A 48 3.85 -8.03 -3.52
C THR A 48 3.32 -8.24 -4.94
N TRP A 49 3.58 -7.29 -5.85
CA TRP A 49 3.23 -7.43 -7.25
C TRP A 49 3.93 -8.65 -7.89
N LYS A 50 5.22 -8.81 -7.67
CA LYS A 50 6.00 -9.93 -8.19
C LYS A 50 5.45 -11.26 -7.70
N TRP A 51 5.17 -11.37 -6.40
CA TRP A 51 4.56 -12.58 -5.84
C TRP A 51 3.19 -12.89 -6.46
N ALA A 52 2.34 -11.88 -6.60
CA ALA A 52 1.03 -12.04 -7.23
C ALA A 52 1.15 -12.50 -8.71
N ASP A 53 2.08 -11.93 -9.47
CA ASP A 53 2.32 -12.28 -10.87
C ASP A 53 2.85 -13.71 -11.03
N GLU A 54 3.82 -14.12 -10.21
CA GLU A 54 4.34 -15.50 -10.23
C GLU A 54 3.26 -16.51 -9.80
N HIS A 55 2.44 -16.18 -8.81
CA HIS A 55 1.35 -17.05 -8.38
C HIS A 55 0.29 -17.22 -9.47
N ARG A 56 -0.05 -16.13 -10.15
CA ARG A 56 -0.93 -16.14 -11.33
C ARG A 56 -0.35 -16.99 -12.46
N LYS A 57 0.94 -16.85 -12.77
CA LYS A 57 1.62 -17.65 -13.80
C LYS A 57 1.60 -19.16 -13.49
N ALA A 58 1.62 -19.51 -12.21
CA ALA A 58 1.46 -20.89 -11.75
C ALA A 58 0.02 -21.43 -11.90
N GLY A 59 -0.91 -20.63 -12.43
CA GLY A 59 -2.30 -21.02 -12.66
C GLY A 59 -3.24 -20.87 -11.47
N CYS A 60 -2.74 -20.31 -10.36
CA CYS A 60 -3.55 -20.09 -9.17
C CYS A 60 -4.43 -18.83 -9.28
N PRO A 61 -5.64 -18.83 -8.72
CA PRO A 61 -6.44 -17.61 -8.60
C PRO A 61 -5.77 -16.62 -7.67
N VAL A 62 -5.67 -15.37 -8.11
CA VAL A 62 -5.09 -14.26 -7.33
C VAL A 62 -6.05 -13.10 -7.35
N TYR A 63 -6.24 -12.48 -6.19
CA TYR A 63 -7.07 -11.30 -6.01
C TYR A 63 -6.21 -10.21 -5.37
N ARG A 64 -5.98 -9.11 -6.10
CA ARG A 64 -5.19 -7.97 -5.61
C ARG A 64 -6.08 -6.87 -5.09
N TYR A 65 -5.67 -6.27 -3.99
CA TYR A 65 -6.30 -5.05 -3.48
C TYR A 65 -5.28 -3.96 -3.18
N TYR A 66 -5.79 -2.75 -3.14
CA TYR A 66 -5.12 -1.56 -2.62
C TYR A 66 -5.97 -1.00 -1.49
N TYR A 67 -5.44 -1.02 -0.27
CA TYR A 67 -6.11 -0.45 0.88
C TYR A 67 -5.90 1.07 0.89
N ALA A 68 -6.98 1.84 0.78
CA ALA A 68 -6.94 3.30 0.61
C ALA A 68 -7.54 4.06 1.81
N HIS A 69 -8.27 3.38 2.69
CA HIS A 69 -8.93 4.02 3.82
C HIS A 69 -7.92 4.40 4.92
N PRO A 70 -7.70 5.69 5.22
CA PRO A 70 -6.80 6.09 6.29
C PRO A 70 -7.39 5.76 7.66
N ARG A 71 -6.55 5.41 8.62
CA ARG A 71 -6.99 5.30 10.01
C ARG A 71 -7.52 6.64 10.51
N PRO A 72 -8.54 6.64 11.38
CA PRO A 72 -8.96 7.86 12.04
C PRO A 72 -7.87 8.38 13.01
N PRO A 73 -7.96 9.61 13.47
CA PRO A 73 -7.00 10.14 14.45
C PRO A 73 -6.97 9.28 15.72
N MET A 74 -5.85 9.30 16.39
CA MET A 74 -5.74 8.69 17.72
C MET A 74 -6.63 9.44 18.73
N VAL A 75 -7.08 8.73 19.74
CA VAL A 75 -7.83 9.33 20.86
C VAL A 75 -6.95 10.31 21.63
N PRO A 76 -7.53 11.34 22.30
CA PRO A 76 -6.74 12.37 23.01
C PRO A 76 -5.75 11.81 24.05
N GLU A 77 -6.04 10.68 24.67
CA GLU A 77 -5.17 10.02 25.63
C GLU A 77 -3.87 9.49 25.01
N MET A 78 -3.80 9.46 23.68
CA MET A 78 -2.64 9.06 22.87
C MET A 78 -1.84 10.26 22.34
N ASP A 79 -2.07 11.46 22.85
CA ASP A 79 -1.30 12.65 22.45
C ASP A 79 0.21 12.41 22.58
N GLY A 80 0.98 12.85 21.59
CA GLY A 80 2.43 12.61 21.48
C GLY A 80 2.83 11.18 21.10
N ALA A 81 1.86 10.31 20.80
CA ALA A 81 2.13 8.97 20.29
C ALA A 81 2.06 8.91 18.76
N VAL A 82 2.77 7.96 18.18
CA VAL A 82 2.74 7.67 16.75
C VAL A 82 2.51 6.19 16.50
N ALA A 83 1.90 5.85 15.38
CA ALA A 83 1.71 4.45 14.98
C ALA A 83 3.06 3.78 14.71
N GLY A 84 3.26 2.60 15.24
CA GLY A 84 4.41 1.75 14.91
C GLY A 84 4.25 1.10 13.54
N LEU A 85 5.37 0.88 12.85
CA LEU A 85 5.38 0.33 11.48
C LEU A 85 4.79 -1.10 11.42
N ALA A 86 4.97 -1.87 12.46
CA ALA A 86 4.44 -3.24 12.59
C ALA A 86 3.19 -3.31 13.48
N GLY A 87 2.45 -2.21 13.61
CA GLY A 87 1.36 -2.06 14.57
C GLY A 87 1.81 -1.55 15.94
N GLY A 88 0.83 -1.31 16.83
CA GLY A 88 1.08 -0.72 18.14
C GLY A 88 1.36 0.78 18.10
N VAL A 89 1.86 1.32 19.22
CA VAL A 89 2.09 2.77 19.42
C VAL A 89 3.47 3.00 19.99
N ILE A 90 4.17 4.01 19.47
CA ILE A 90 5.46 4.47 19.96
C ILE A 90 5.24 5.80 20.68
N ARG A 91 5.74 5.93 21.91
CA ARG A 91 5.63 7.13 22.75
C ARG A 91 6.99 7.56 23.27
N ASN A 92 7.14 8.86 23.50
CA ASN A 92 8.25 9.44 24.26
C ASN A 92 9.64 8.96 23.83
N SER A 93 9.87 8.87 22.52
CA SER A 93 11.15 8.49 21.93
C SER A 93 11.57 9.47 20.85
N ASP A 94 12.87 9.52 20.55
CA ASP A 94 13.39 10.30 19.43
C ASP A 94 12.75 9.89 18.09
N ALA A 95 12.45 8.61 17.93
CA ALA A 95 11.75 8.10 16.76
C ALA A 95 10.31 8.65 16.66
N ALA A 96 9.57 8.73 17.77
CA ALA A 96 8.23 9.34 17.80
C ALA A 96 8.33 10.85 17.49
N ALA A 97 9.28 11.56 18.04
CA ALA A 97 9.50 12.98 17.78
C ALA A 97 9.84 13.26 16.30
N GLN A 98 10.64 12.39 15.66
CA GLN A 98 10.95 12.48 14.23
C GLN A 98 9.70 12.26 13.36
N VAL A 99 8.87 11.28 13.68
CA VAL A 99 7.63 11.02 12.92
C VAL A 99 6.63 12.17 13.10
N ILE A 100 6.47 12.73 14.30
CA ILE A 100 5.60 13.89 14.56
C ILE A 100 6.05 15.12 13.77
N ALA A 101 7.35 15.28 13.54
CA ALA A 101 7.90 16.39 12.76
C ALA A 101 7.69 16.23 11.25
N MET A 102 7.28 15.06 10.78
CA MET A 102 6.97 14.81 9.36
C MET A 102 5.54 15.28 9.02
N PRO A 103 5.29 15.66 7.77
CA PRO A 103 3.92 15.90 7.32
C PRO A 103 3.04 14.67 7.57
N PRO A 104 1.77 14.84 7.98
CA PRO A 104 0.86 13.72 8.19
C PRO A 104 0.65 12.94 6.88
N ALA A 105 0.50 11.63 7.00
CA ALA A 105 0.21 10.78 5.85
C ALA A 105 -1.11 11.20 5.19
N LYS A 106 -1.13 11.27 3.85
CA LYS A 106 -2.30 11.67 3.05
C LYS A 106 -3.25 10.50 2.74
N GLY A 107 -2.91 9.28 3.15
CA GLY A 107 -3.68 8.06 2.87
C GLY A 107 -3.37 6.97 3.88
N ALA A 108 -3.73 5.74 3.52
CA ALA A 108 -3.44 4.58 4.33
C ALA A 108 -1.93 4.31 4.38
N VAL A 109 -1.42 4.11 5.58
CA VAL A 109 -0.02 3.73 5.81
C VAL A 109 0.12 2.22 5.90
N HIS A 110 1.38 1.73 5.87
CA HIS A 110 1.66 0.30 6.05
C HIS A 110 1.00 -0.26 7.31
N SER A 111 0.42 -1.44 7.20
CA SER A 111 -0.30 -2.15 8.29
C SER A 111 -1.57 -1.45 8.79
N ALA A 112 -2.08 -0.43 8.07
CA ALA A 112 -3.30 0.27 8.50
C ALA A 112 -4.57 -0.58 8.37
N ASP A 113 -4.53 -1.65 7.60
CA ASP A 113 -5.64 -2.56 7.32
C ASP A 113 -5.80 -3.70 8.33
N ILE A 114 -4.82 -3.93 9.21
CA ILE A 114 -4.80 -5.10 10.09
C ILE A 114 -6.04 -5.17 10.99
N GLU A 115 -6.37 -4.10 11.69
CA GLU A 115 -7.50 -4.07 12.63
C GLU A 115 -8.83 -4.27 11.90
N TYR A 116 -8.95 -3.72 10.68
CA TYR A 116 -10.14 -3.87 9.85
C TYR A 116 -10.30 -5.32 9.37
N ALA A 117 -9.23 -5.91 8.85
CA ALA A 117 -9.22 -7.29 8.38
C ALA A 117 -9.53 -8.29 9.49
N MET A 118 -9.00 -8.03 10.69
CA MET A 118 -9.18 -8.90 11.86
C MET A 118 -10.51 -8.66 12.59
N GLY A 119 -11.27 -7.61 12.24
CA GLY A 119 -12.54 -7.28 12.87
C GLY A 119 -12.43 -6.92 14.36
N ASN A 120 -11.31 -6.33 14.76
CA ASN A 120 -11.04 -6.06 16.17
C ASN A 120 -10.98 -4.57 16.53
N LEU A 121 -11.61 -3.69 15.73
CA LEU A 121 -11.67 -2.24 15.98
C LEU A 121 -12.12 -1.93 17.42
N ALA A 122 -13.20 -2.55 17.87
CA ALA A 122 -13.76 -2.33 19.20
C ALA A 122 -12.78 -2.64 20.36
N THR A 123 -11.78 -3.48 20.14
CA THR A 123 -10.77 -3.83 21.13
C THR A 123 -9.53 -2.94 21.08
N ASN A 124 -9.30 -2.26 19.95
CA ASN A 124 -8.20 -1.31 19.78
C ASN A 124 -8.66 0.09 20.21
N ARG A 125 -8.26 0.52 21.40
CA ARG A 125 -8.62 1.80 22.03
C ARG A 125 -7.66 2.95 21.68
N VAL A 126 -6.79 2.76 20.69
CA VAL A 126 -5.81 3.77 20.27
C VAL A 126 -6.46 4.83 19.38
N TYR A 127 -7.40 4.43 18.54
CA TYR A 127 -8.00 5.27 17.50
C TYR A 127 -9.46 5.59 17.79
N ALA A 128 -9.90 6.74 17.33
CA ALA A 128 -11.29 7.22 17.43
C ALA A 128 -12.13 6.64 16.28
N TRP A 129 -12.39 5.33 16.33
CA TRP A 129 -13.12 4.60 15.28
C TRP A 129 -14.49 5.21 14.97
N THR A 130 -14.85 5.28 13.71
CA THR A 130 -16.08 5.86 13.16
C THR A 130 -16.97 4.77 12.56
N ALA A 131 -18.18 5.16 12.17
CA ALA A 131 -19.10 4.26 11.46
C ALA A 131 -18.56 3.84 10.08
N GLU A 132 -17.75 4.68 9.42
CA GLU A 132 -17.08 4.35 8.17
C GLU A 132 -16.02 3.28 8.37
N ASP A 133 -15.25 3.36 9.45
CA ASP A 133 -14.27 2.32 9.82
C ASP A 133 -14.94 0.96 10.05
N GLU A 134 -16.07 0.94 10.76
CA GLU A 134 -16.84 -0.29 10.99
C GLU A 134 -17.39 -0.86 9.65
N GLN A 135 -17.82 -0.01 8.74
CA GLN A 135 -18.28 -0.42 7.41
C GLN A 135 -17.13 -1.05 6.61
N VAL A 136 -15.96 -0.43 6.56
CA VAL A 136 -14.78 -0.95 5.87
C VAL A 136 -14.36 -2.29 6.49
N SER A 137 -14.33 -2.38 7.82
CA SER A 137 -14.02 -3.62 8.52
C SER A 137 -14.99 -4.75 8.18
N ALA A 138 -16.29 -4.48 8.17
CA ALA A 138 -17.31 -5.47 7.80
C ALA A 138 -17.15 -5.98 6.35
N LEU A 139 -16.85 -5.08 5.41
CA LEU A 139 -16.56 -5.43 4.02
C LEU A 139 -15.34 -6.35 3.91
N MET A 140 -14.22 -5.97 4.54
CA MET A 140 -13.00 -6.76 4.52
C MET A 140 -13.20 -8.14 5.10
N GLN A 141 -13.85 -8.25 6.26
CA GLN A 141 -14.18 -9.53 6.88
C GLN A 141 -15.05 -10.41 5.97
N GLY A 142 -16.04 -9.80 5.27
CA GLY A 142 -16.88 -10.50 4.31
C GLY A 142 -16.06 -11.14 3.18
N TYR A 143 -15.18 -10.38 2.55
CA TYR A 143 -14.29 -10.88 1.51
C TYR A 143 -13.34 -11.97 2.02
N TYR A 144 -12.68 -11.76 3.14
CA TYR A 144 -11.77 -12.75 3.71
C TYR A 144 -12.49 -14.04 4.11
N ALA A 145 -13.68 -13.93 4.73
CA ALA A 145 -14.47 -15.10 5.11
C ALA A 145 -14.87 -15.94 3.89
N ASN A 146 -15.27 -15.29 2.78
CA ASN A 146 -15.58 -15.99 1.55
C ASN A 146 -14.33 -16.66 0.96
N PHE A 147 -13.23 -15.93 0.85
CA PHE A 147 -11.98 -16.45 0.30
C PHE A 147 -11.46 -17.66 1.10
N ILE A 148 -11.46 -17.57 2.44
CA ILE A 148 -11.03 -18.67 3.32
C ILE A 148 -11.89 -19.92 3.12
N LYS A 149 -13.21 -19.75 2.90
CA LYS A 149 -14.14 -20.86 2.76
C LYS A 149 -14.13 -21.50 1.36
N THR A 150 -13.90 -20.70 0.33
CA THR A 150 -14.17 -21.12 -1.05
C THR A 150 -13.02 -20.91 -2.03
N GLY A 151 -12.01 -20.10 -1.67
CA GLY A 151 -10.96 -19.64 -2.58
C GLY A 151 -11.40 -18.46 -3.47
N ASP A 152 -12.65 -18.01 -3.34
CA ASP A 152 -13.20 -16.85 -4.05
C ASP A 152 -13.69 -15.81 -3.01
N PRO A 153 -13.19 -14.56 -3.02
CA PRO A 153 -13.63 -13.53 -2.07
C PRO A 153 -15.04 -13.03 -2.35
N ASN A 154 -15.57 -13.23 -3.55
CA ASN A 154 -16.86 -12.69 -3.97
C ASN A 154 -18.03 -13.38 -3.25
N GLY A 155 -19.12 -12.64 -3.06
CA GLY A 155 -20.32 -13.16 -2.41
C GLY A 155 -21.46 -12.15 -2.40
N PRO A 156 -22.65 -12.58 -1.99
CA PRO A 156 -23.84 -11.72 -1.96
C PRO A 156 -23.61 -10.46 -1.11
N GLY A 157 -24.01 -9.32 -1.65
CA GLY A 157 -23.91 -8.03 -0.95
C GLY A 157 -22.53 -7.37 -0.99
N LEU A 158 -21.52 -8.00 -1.61
CA LEU A 158 -20.20 -7.43 -1.80
C LEU A 158 -20.00 -6.98 -3.26
N PRO A 159 -19.36 -5.82 -3.52
CA PRO A 159 -18.91 -5.46 -4.86
C PRO A 159 -18.00 -6.53 -5.46
N THR A 160 -18.12 -6.77 -6.77
CA THR A 160 -17.30 -7.79 -7.42
C THR A 160 -15.83 -7.44 -7.39
N TRP A 161 -15.00 -8.30 -6.80
CA TRP A 161 -13.55 -8.21 -6.79
C TRP A 161 -13.00 -9.06 -7.97
N PRO A 162 -12.40 -8.43 -9.00
CA PRO A 162 -11.92 -9.16 -10.16
C PRO A 162 -10.71 -10.01 -9.82
N ARG A 163 -10.65 -11.20 -10.41
CA ARG A 163 -9.46 -12.04 -10.38
C ARG A 163 -8.37 -11.41 -11.25
N LEU A 164 -7.13 -11.44 -10.77
CA LEU A 164 -5.98 -10.93 -11.50
C LEU A 164 -5.78 -11.69 -12.82
N GLY A 165 -5.71 -10.94 -13.92
CA GLY A 165 -5.55 -11.48 -15.26
C GLY A 165 -6.86 -11.88 -15.95
N GLU A 166 -8.01 -11.59 -15.35
CA GLU A 166 -9.29 -11.64 -16.06
C GLU A 166 -9.54 -10.33 -16.80
N GLY A 167 -9.88 -10.42 -18.09
CA GLY A 167 -10.13 -9.26 -18.95
C GLY A 167 -8.88 -8.76 -19.68
N ALA A 168 -9.07 -7.66 -20.43
CA ALA A 168 -8.06 -7.08 -21.31
C ALA A 168 -7.02 -6.22 -20.56
N GLU A 169 -7.38 -5.68 -19.40
CA GLU A 169 -6.54 -4.85 -18.56
C GLU A 169 -6.38 -5.48 -17.18
N GLU A 170 -5.21 -5.32 -16.59
CA GLU A 170 -4.95 -5.74 -15.21
C GLU A 170 -5.71 -4.84 -14.25
N GLN A 171 -6.49 -5.43 -13.34
CA GLN A 171 -7.36 -4.74 -12.41
C GLN A 171 -7.11 -5.18 -10.98
N TYR A 172 -7.43 -4.30 -10.03
CA TYR A 172 -7.41 -4.58 -8.60
C TYR A 172 -8.55 -3.87 -7.88
N MET A 173 -8.93 -4.39 -6.73
CA MET A 173 -9.92 -3.76 -5.85
C MET A 173 -9.27 -2.66 -5.03
N VAL A 174 -9.88 -1.49 -4.98
CA VAL A 174 -9.55 -0.45 -3.99
C VAL A 174 -10.50 -0.60 -2.81
N TRP A 175 -9.93 -0.79 -1.63
CA TRP A 175 -10.68 -0.88 -0.39
C TRP A 175 -10.71 0.46 0.33
N ASP A 176 -11.89 1.02 0.37
CA ASP A 176 -12.27 2.26 0.99
C ASP A 176 -13.74 2.12 1.47
N VAL A 177 -14.33 3.16 2.03
CA VAL A 177 -15.76 3.23 2.37
C VAL A 177 -16.65 2.81 1.20
N HIS A 178 -16.23 3.15 -0.03
CA HIS A 178 -16.88 2.78 -1.29
C HIS A 178 -15.92 1.96 -2.15
N PRO A 179 -15.79 0.63 -1.89
CA PRO A 179 -14.87 -0.21 -2.64
C PRO A 179 -15.20 -0.22 -4.13
N HIS A 180 -14.16 -0.10 -4.95
CA HIS A 180 -14.30 -0.02 -6.40
C HIS A 180 -13.10 -0.64 -7.11
N VAL A 181 -13.31 -1.05 -8.36
CA VAL A 181 -12.25 -1.61 -9.20
C VAL A 181 -11.47 -0.50 -9.89
N ARG A 182 -10.15 -0.64 -9.92
CA ARG A 182 -9.23 0.25 -10.63
C ARG A 182 -8.32 -0.53 -11.56
N VAL A 183 -8.00 0.07 -12.72
CA VAL A 183 -7.01 -0.49 -13.67
C VAL A 183 -5.61 -0.17 -13.17
N GLU A 184 -4.69 -1.16 -13.26
CA GLU A 184 -3.28 -1.00 -12.93
C GLU A 184 -2.58 -0.09 -13.96
N ARG A 185 -2.02 1.01 -13.49
CA ARG A 185 -1.29 1.99 -14.32
C ARG A 185 0.20 2.07 -13.98
N ASN A 186 0.64 1.41 -12.91
CA ASN A 186 2.00 1.49 -12.40
C ASN A 186 2.87 0.28 -12.80
N ARG A 187 2.38 -0.61 -13.65
CA ARG A 187 3.08 -1.82 -14.06
C ARG A 187 4.52 -1.54 -14.53
N ALA A 188 4.74 -0.46 -15.27
CA ALA A 188 6.07 -0.07 -15.74
C ALA A 188 7.07 0.18 -14.59
N ARG A 189 6.61 0.70 -13.44
CA ARG A 189 7.40 0.88 -12.23
C ARG A 189 7.86 -0.48 -11.67
N TYR A 190 6.96 -1.43 -11.59
CA TYR A 190 7.23 -2.77 -11.06
C TYR A 190 8.19 -3.54 -11.96
N GLU A 191 7.99 -3.47 -13.28
CA GLU A 191 8.89 -4.08 -14.27
C GLU A 191 10.29 -3.45 -14.26
N PHE A 192 10.40 -2.16 -13.99
CA PHE A 192 11.68 -1.51 -13.75
C PHE A 192 12.38 -2.12 -12.53
N HIS A 193 11.71 -2.21 -11.39
CA HIS A 193 12.28 -2.81 -10.17
C HIS A 193 12.66 -4.29 -10.38
N ASP A 194 11.86 -5.04 -11.13
CA ASP A 194 12.17 -6.44 -11.46
C ASP A 194 13.51 -6.57 -12.19
N ARG A 195 13.72 -5.77 -13.25
CA ARG A 195 14.99 -5.74 -13.98
C ARG A 195 16.15 -5.24 -13.12
N PHE A 196 15.90 -4.19 -12.34
CA PHE A 196 16.92 -3.60 -11.46
C PHE A 196 17.46 -4.62 -10.46
N TYR A 197 16.60 -5.35 -9.77
CA TYR A 197 17.00 -6.34 -8.77
C TYR A 197 17.59 -7.60 -9.39
N GLN A 198 17.13 -8.03 -10.57
CA GLN A 198 17.75 -9.14 -11.30
C GLN A 198 19.21 -8.82 -11.68
N ASN A 199 19.47 -7.61 -12.14
CA ASN A 199 20.82 -7.17 -12.48
C ASN A 199 21.76 -7.12 -11.25
N LEU A 200 21.24 -6.72 -10.09
CA LEU A 200 22.02 -6.72 -8.83
C LEU A 200 22.33 -8.13 -8.33
N SER A 201 21.51 -9.10 -8.68
CA SER A 201 21.63 -10.49 -8.22
C SER A 201 22.47 -11.35 -9.16
N SER A 202 22.83 -10.86 -10.35
CA SER A 202 23.67 -11.57 -11.31
C SER A 202 25.15 -11.35 -10.94
N PRO A 203 25.93 -12.40 -10.63
CA PRO A 203 27.37 -12.26 -10.41
C PRO A 203 28.04 -11.75 -11.70
N ALA A 204 28.95 -10.77 -11.54
CA ALA A 204 29.79 -10.26 -12.62
C ALA A 204 30.78 -11.31 -13.10
#